data_0061d82fc34f38c783b8a236a1e6b9e9
#
_entry.id   0061d82fc34f38c783b8a236a1e6b9e9
#
_cell.length_a   1.000
_cell.length_b   1.000
_cell.length_c   1.000
_cell.angle_alpha   90.00
_cell.angle_beta   90.00
_cell.angle_gamma   90.00
#
_symmetry.space_group_name_H-M   'P 1'
#
loop_
_entity.id
_entity.type
_entity.pdbx_description
1 polymer ?
#
loop_
_entity_poly.entity_id
_entity_poly.type
_entity_poly.pdbx_seq_one_letter_code
_entity_poly.pdbx_strand_id
1 'polypeptide(L)'
;MTVIVRMLKTDDLPQVIKICNEVREYHRELLGGYFVPQDDEQEKEELLHCIENNSKCLCLVAEQNKEIIGMAISEFKNNLSLEKAKLCNIENICVVKKARKQGIGDALMQRIIEECKRRNTDEIKLDVFAANETACKFYENHGFTTQRYKMSLKLK
;
A
#
# COMPACT_ATOMS: atom_id res chain seq x y z
N MET A 1 16.43 16.30 7.95
CA MET A 1 16.91 15.01 7.40
C MET A 1 16.06 14.66 6.20
N THR A 2 16.68 14.29 5.09
CA THR A 2 15.94 14.07 3.84
C THR A 2 15.36 12.66 3.79
N VAL A 3 14.07 12.56 3.49
CA VAL A 3 13.41 11.29 3.15
C VAL A 3 13.55 11.06 1.65
N ILE A 4 13.95 9.88 1.25
CA ILE A 4 14.08 9.46 -0.15
C ILE A 4 13.02 8.40 -0.44
N VAL A 5 12.14 8.67 -1.41
CA VAL A 5 11.20 7.66 -1.93
C VAL A 5 11.82 7.04 -3.19
N ARG A 6 12.03 5.73 -3.13
CA ARG A 6 12.66 4.96 -4.20
C ARG A 6 12.02 3.60 -4.39
N MET A 7 12.38 2.91 -5.47
CA MET A 7 11.98 1.53 -5.68
C MET A 7 12.52 0.63 -4.57
N LEU A 8 11.68 -0.34 -4.16
CA LEU A 8 12.05 -1.45 -3.28
C LEU A 8 13.13 -2.31 -3.95
N LYS A 9 14.13 -2.72 -3.17
CA LYS A 9 15.18 -3.66 -3.57
C LYS A 9 15.12 -4.91 -2.70
N THR A 10 15.70 -5.98 -3.18
CA THR A 10 15.78 -7.24 -2.43
C THR A 10 16.42 -7.09 -1.06
N ASP A 11 17.46 -6.26 -0.94
CA ASP A 11 18.16 -6.01 0.32
C ASP A 11 17.29 -5.28 1.37
N ASP A 12 16.18 -4.65 0.95
CA ASP A 12 15.26 -3.97 1.86
C ASP A 12 14.27 -4.94 2.53
N LEU A 13 14.11 -6.15 2.00
CA LEU A 13 13.08 -7.11 2.42
C LEU A 13 13.05 -7.37 3.94
N PRO A 14 14.19 -7.55 4.63
CA PRO A 14 14.15 -7.77 6.07
C PRO A 14 13.52 -6.62 6.86
N GLN A 15 13.71 -5.38 6.40
CA GLN A 15 13.08 -4.20 7.02
C GLN A 15 11.60 -4.06 6.63
N VAL A 16 11.28 -4.33 5.36
CA VAL A 16 9.91 -4.22 4.83
C VAL A 16 8.99 -5.26 5.46
N ILE A 17 9.44 -6.51 5.64
CA ILE A 17 8.67 -7.56 6.31
C ILE A 17 8.31 -7.15 7.76
N LYS A 18 9.22 -6.49 8.48
CA LYS A 18 8.90 -5.95 9.82
C LYS A 18 7.78 -4.90 9.76
N ILE A 19 7.77 -4.06 8.74
CA ILE A 19 6.71 -3.07 8.54
C ILE A 19 5.39 -3.77 8.21
N CYS A 20 5.39 -4.79 7.36
CA CYS A 20 4.21 -5.59 7.05
C CYS A 20 3.63 -6.24 8.32
N ASN A 21 4.49 -6.77 9.19
CA ASN A 21 4.07 -7.35 10.48
C ASN A 21 3.42 -6.31 11.40
N GLU A 22 3.99 -5.11 11.50
CA GLU A 22 3.40 -4.00 12.29
C GLU A 22 2.01 -3.62 11.77
N VAL A 23 1.84 -3.58 10.46
CA VAL A 23 0.55 -3.26 9.83
C VAL A 23 -0.48 -4.37 10.05
N ARG A 24 -0.08 -5.63 9.92
CA ARG A 24 -0.95 -6.78 10.18
C ARG A 24 -1.45 -6.78 11.63
N GLU A 25 -0.55 -6.54 12.58
CA GLU A 25 -0.92 -6.45 13.99
C GLU A 25 -1.91 -5.30 14.24
N TYR A 26 -1.66 -4.14 13.66
CA TYR A 26 -2.59 -3.01 13.72
C TYR A 26 -3.97 -3.36 13.17
N HIS A 27 -4.05 -4.03 12.02
CA HIS A 27 -5.33 -4.46 11.45
C HIS A 27 -6.02 -5.53 12.31
N ARG A 28 -5.25 -6.44 12.91
CA ARG A 28 -5.77 -7.46 13.82
C ARG A 28 -6.44 -6.83 15.03
N GLU A 29 -5.79 -5.86 15.65
CA GLU A 29 -6.35 -5.10 16.77
C GLU A 29 -7.60 -4.33 16.35
N LEU A 30 -7.55 -3.62 15.22
CA LEU A 30 -8.64 -2.81 14.70
C LEU A 30 -9.89 -3.63 14.38
N LEU A 31 -9.72 -4.87 13.87
CA LEU A 31 -10.80 -5.73 13.39
C LEU A 31 -11.18 -6.84 14.37
N GLY A 32 -10.71 -6.78 15.61
CA GLY A 32 -11.08 -7.73 16.66
C GLY A 32 -10.63 -9.17 16.39
N GLY A 33 -9.43 -9.38 15.86
CA GLY A 33 -8.84 -10.70 15.65
C GLY A 33 -9.27 -11.43 14.38
N TYR A 34 -9.93 -10.75 13.45
CA TYR A 34 -10.48 -11.34 12.22
C TYR A 34 -9.43 -11.58 11.11
N PHE A 35 -8.17 -11.28 11.37
CA PHE A 35 -7.08 -11.40 10.39
C PHE A 35 -6.24 -12.66 10.67
N VAL A 36 -6.14 -13.54 9.67
CA VAL A 36 -5.17 -14.65 9.72
C VAL A 36 -3.78 -14.07 9.47
N PRO A 37 -2.79 -14.29 10.34
CA PRO A 37 -1.42 -13.85 10.08
C PRO A 37 -0.90 -14.52 8.80
N GLN A 38 -0.40 -13.73 7.88
CA GLN A 38 0.37 -14.25 6.76
C GLN A 38 1.78 -14.61 7.27
N ASP A 39 2.35 -15.70 6.73
CA ASP A 39 3.69 -16.13 7.04
C ASP A 39 4.72 -15.17 6.42
N ASP A 40 5.82 -14.89 7.13
CA ASP A 40 6.90 -14.03 6.64
C ASP A 40 7.54 -14.54 5.35
N GLU A 41 7.62 -15.85 5.14
CA GLU A 41 8.14 -16.44 3.90
C GLU A 41 7.17 -16.21 2.73
N GLN A 42 5.88 -16.35 2.94
CA GLN A 42 4.87 -16.04 1.92
C GLN A 42 4.90 -14.55 1.56
N GLU A 43 4.98 -13.65 2.54
CA GLU A 43 5.13 -12.20 2.30
C GLU A 43 6.37 -11.89 1.47
N LYS A 44 7.48 -12.53 1.81
CA LYS A 44 8.76 -12.38 1.09
C LYS A 44 8.66 -12.85 -0.36
N GLU A 45 8.01 -13.98 -0.61
CA GLU A 45 7.78 -14.49 -1.97
C GLU A 45 6.94 -13.53 -2.80
N GLU A 46 5.86 -12.98 -2.24
CA GLU A 46 5.00 -12.00 -2.90
C GLU A 46 5.75 -10.72 -3.21
N LEU A 47 6.56 -10.20 -2.29
CA LEU A 47 7.39 -9.02 -2.50
C LEU A 47 8.46 -9.24 -3.57
N LEU A 48 9.12 -10.41 -3.58
CA LEU A 48 10.08 -10.77 -4.63
C LEU A 48 9.41 -10.85 -5.99
N HIS A 49 8.23 -11.49 -6.06
CA HIS A 49 7.44 -11.53 -7.29
C HIS A 49 7.11 -10.11 -7.81
N CYS A 50 6.73 -9.21 -6.92
CA CYS A 50 6.45 -7.81 -7.29
C CYS A 50 7.70 -7.07 -7.78
N ILE A 51 8.86 -7.28 -7.14
CA ILE A 51 10.15 -6.68 -7.56
C ILE A 51 10.53 -7.16 -8.97
N GLU A 52 10.38 -8.45 -9.25
CA GLU A 52 10.69 -9.07 -10.55
C GLU A 52 9.72 -8.63 -11.66
N ASN A 53 8.48 -8.30 -11.30
CA ASN A 53 7.42 -7.89 -12.24
C ASN A 53 7.16 -6.37 -12.22
N ASN A 54 8.19 -5.56 -12.28
CA ASN A 54 8.11 -4.10 -12.18
C ASN A 54 7.28 -3.42 -13.29
N SER A 55 6.98 -4.11 -14.38
CA SER A 55 6.04 -3.64 -15.39
C SER A 55 4.58 -3.65 -14.91
N LYS A 56 4.24 -4.59 -14.02
CA LYS A 56 2.90 -4.75 -13.45
C LYS A 56 2.79 -4.26 -12.01
N CYS A 57 3.90 -4.24 -11.28
CA CYS A 57 3.94 -3.83 -9.88
C CYS A 57 4.77 -2.55 -9.70
N LEU A 58 4.37 -1.73 -8.75
CA LEU A 58 5.14 -0.59 -8.26
C LEU A 58 5.35 -0.78 -6.77
N CYS A 59 6.56 -1.13 -6.39
CA CYS A 59 6.96 -1.31 -5.00
C CYS A 59 7.90 -0.18 -4.60
N LEU A 60 7.46 0.65 -3.66
CA LEU A 60 8.19 1.82 -3.18
C LEU A 60 8.56 1.66 -1.71
N VAL A 61 9.67 2.26 -1.35
CA VAL A 61 10.07 2.46 0.05
C VAL A 61 10.39 3.93 0.29
N ALA A 62 10.12 4.39 1.49
CA ALA A 62 10.58 5.67 2.01
C ALA A 62 11.75 5.39 2.95
N GLU A 63 12.93 5.87 2.59
CA GLU A 63 14.17 5.68 3.33
C GLU A 63 14.62 6.98 3.99
N GLN A 64 15.04 6.90 5.24
CA GLN A 64 15.69 7.97 5.98
C GLN A 64 16.87 7.39 6.76
N ASN A 65 18.07 7.91 6.58
CA ASN A 65 19.29 7.44 7.27
C ASN A 65 19.52 5.92 7.16
N LYS A 66 19.31 5.34 5.96
CA LYS A 66 19.41 3.89 5.69
C LYS A 66 18.36 3.03 6.42
N GLU A 67 17.38 3.65 7.05
CA GLU A 67 16.24 2.96 7.65
C GLU A 67 15.02 3.11 6.74
N ILE A 68 14.32 2.01 6.48
CA ILE A 68 13.03 2.02 5.78
C ILE A 68 11.95 2.39 6.79
N ILE A 69 11.30 3.52 6.57
CA ILE A 69 10.29 4.09 7.47
C ILE A 69 8.88 4.10 6.89
N GLY A 70 8.74 3.68 5.65
CA GLY A 70 7.45 3.50 4.98
C GLY A 70 7.58 2.72 3.70
N MET A 71 6.46 2.21 3.21
CA MET A 71 6.39 1.45 1.97
C MET A 71 5.06 1.65 1.27
N ALA A 72 5.04 1.39 -0.04
CA ALA A 72 3.81 1.27 -0.81
C ALA A 72 3.94 0.19 -1.87
N ILE A 73 2.87 -0.57 -2.05
CA ILE A 73 2.75 -1.60 -3.10
C ILE A 73 1.51 -1.28 -3.92
N SER A 74 1.68 -1.26 -5.23
CA SER A 74 0.59 -1.05 -6.17
C SER A 74 0.72 -1.99 -7.34
N GLU A 75 -0.42 -2.41 -7.91
CA GLU A 75 -0.48 -3.29 -9.06
C GLU A 75 -1.22 -2.59 -10.21
N PHE A 76 -0.65 -2.67 -11.42
CA PHE A 76 -1.25 -2.15 -12.63
C PHE A 76 -2.01 -3.25 -13.36
N LYS A 77 -3.29 -3.00 -13.62
CA LYS A 77 -4.21 -3.95 -14.29
C LYS A 77 -4.91 -3.28 -15.48
N ASN A 78 -5.16 -4.05 -16.51
CA ASN A 78 -6.05 -3.64 -17.58
C ASN A 78 -7.44 -4.20 -17.27
N ASN A 79 -8.43 -3.33 -17.12
CA ASN A 79 -9.81 -3.78 -17.01
C ASN A 79 -10.40 -4.00 -18.42
N LEU A 80 -10.55 -5.27 -18.80
CA LEU A 80 -11.07 -5.65 -20.11
C LEU A 80 -12.60 -5.67 -20.20
N SER A 81 -13.29 -5.57 -19.06
CA SER A 81 -14.74 -5.84 -19.01
C SER A 81 -15.64 -4.62 -19.15
N LEU A 82 -15.16 -3.41 -19.00
CA LEU A 82 -16.05 -2.24 -19.04
C LEU A 82 -15.59 -1.05 -19.89
N GLU A 83 -14.34 -0.89 -20.29
CA GLU A 83 -13.88 0.23 -21.15
C GLU A 83 -12.37 0.20 -21.46
N LYS A 84 -11.69 -0.93 -21.37
CA LYS A 84 -10.23 -1.02 -21.56
C LYS A 84 -9.45 -0.04 -20.68
N ALA A 85 -9.95 0.25 -19.48
CA ALA A 85 -9.35 1.18 -18.56
C ALA A 85 -8.05 0.60 -17.96
N LYS A 86 -7.02 1.41 -17.91
CA LYS A 86 -5.78 1.12 -17.19
C LYS A 86 -5.95 1.51 -15.73
N LEU A 87 -5.87 0.54 -14.84
CA LEU A 87 -6.07 0.72 -13.41
C LEU A 87 -4.77 0.54 -12.65
N CYS A 88 -4.61 1.31 -11.58
CA CYS A 88 -3.62 1.08 -10.55
C CYS A 88 -4.34 0.77 -9.24
N ASN A 89 -4.14 -0.42 -8.69
CA ASN A 89 -4.64 -0.79 -7.37
C ASN A 89 -3.53 -0.57 -6.34
N ILE A 90 -3.77 0.28 -5.34
CA ILE A 90 -2.90 0.37 -4.18
C ILE A 90 -3.27 -0.79 -3.24
N GLU A 91 -2.35 -1.76 -3.13
CA GLU A 91 -2.52 -2.92 -2.26
C GLU A 91 -2.13 -2.60 -0.82
N ASN A 92 -1.08 -1.80 -0.66
CA ASN A 92 -0.60 -1.39 0.66
C ASN A 92 0.09 -0.02 0.58
N ILE A 93 -0.12 0.81 1.59
CA ILE A 93 0.64 2.02 1.86
C ILE A 93 0.72 2.21 3.37
N CYS A 94 1.91 2.24 3.90
CA CYS A 94 2.10 2.35 5.34
C CYS A 94 3.37 3.09 5.72
N VAL A 95 3.35 3.65 6.93
CA VAL A 95 4.46 4.35 7.56
C VAL A 95 4.59 3.83 8.97
N VAL A 96 5.81 3.50 9.39
CA VAL A 96 6.09 3.05 10.76
C VAL A 96 5.59 4.07 11.78
N LYS A 97 5.10 3.61 12.92
CA LYS A 97 4.44 4.45 13.93
C LYS A 97 5.26 5.68 14.31
N LYS A 98 6.57 5.52 14.52
CA LYS A 98 7.50 6.61 14.92
C LYS A 98 7.69 7.70 13.85
N ALA A 99 7.39 7.42 12.58
CA ALA A 99 7.59 8.33 11.44
C ALA A 99 6.27 8.89 10.88
N ARG A 100 5.13 8.58 11.49
CA ARG A 100 3.82 9.11 11.06
C ARG A 100 3.71 10.62 11.28
N LYS A 101 2.79 11.28 10.53
CA LYS A 101 2.54 12.73 10.59
C LYS A 101 3.74 13.61 10.21
N GLN A 102 4.66 13.06 9.42
CA GLN A 102 5.85 13.76 8.90
C GLN A 102 5.83 13.89 7.37
N GLY A 103 4.66 13.72 6.73
CA GLY A 103 4.51 13.84 5.27
C GLY A 103 5.01 12.63 4.45
N ILE A 104 5.42 11.54 5.11
CA ILE A 104 6.00 10.37 4.41
C ILE A 104 4.93 9.63 3.59
N GLY A 105 3.72 9.49 4.13
CA GLY A 105 2.58 8.93 3.40
C GLY A 105 2.25 9.75 2.16
N ASP A 106 2.28 11.08 2.29
CA ASP A 106 2.05 12.00 1.17
C ASP A 106 3.12 11.85 0.10
N ALA A 107 4.39 11.72 0.48
CA ALA A 107 5.50 11.52 -0.46
C ALA A 107 5.36 10.18 -1.22
N LEU A 108 4.96 9.10 -0.55
CA LEU A 108 4.68 7.81 -1.18
C LEU A 108 3.49 7.91 -2.15
N MET A 109 2.38 8.52 -1.72
CA MET A 109 1.20 8.73 -2.57
C MET A 109 1.51 9.58 -3.79
N GLN A 110 2.24 10.67 -3.62
CA GLN A 110 2.67 11.53 -4.71
C GLN A 110 3.49 10.76 -5.75
N ARG A 111 4.40 9.91 -5.31
CA ARG A 111 5.21 9.06 -6.19
C ARG A 111 4.36 8.04 -6.96
N ILE A 112 3.33 7.45 -6.32
CA ILE A 112 2.37 6.57 -7.01
C ILE A 112 1.63 7.36 -8.10
N ILE A 113 1.11 8.53 -7.77
CA ILE A 113 0.36 9.38 -8.72
C ILE A 113 1.22 9.77 -9.93
N GLU A 114 2.48 10.16 -9.71
CA GLU A 114 3.43 10.47 -10.77
C GLU A 114 3.67 9.28 -11.70
N GLU A 115 3.85 8.10 -11.14
CA GLU A 115 4.04 6.88 -11.92
C GLU A 115 2.77 6.48 -12.70
N CYS A 116 1.59 6.65 -12.10
CA CYS A 116 0.31 6.44 -12.77
C CYS A 116 0.14 7.39 -13.97
N LYS A 117 0.48 8.67 -13.80
CA LYS A 117 0.45 9.65 -14.89
C LYS A 117 1.42 9.27 -16.01
N ARG A 118 2.65 8.87 -15.66
CA ARG A 118 3.66 8.42 -16.63
C ARG A 118 3.20 7.21 -17.45
N ARG A 119 2.43 6.31 -16.83
CA ARG A 119 1.87 5.09 -17.48
C ARG A 119 0.53 5.33 -18.17
N ASN A 120 0.01 6.55 -18.19
CA ASN A 120 -1.33 6.87 -18.70
C ASN A 120 -2.42 5.99 -18.04
N THR A 121 -2.36 5.88 -16.70
CA THR A 121 -3.36 5.17 -15.90
C THR A 121 -4.63 6.04 -15.81
N ASP A 122 -5.79 5.44 -16.00
CA ASP A 122 -7.07 6.15 -16.00
C ASP A 122 -7.61 6.36 -14.57
N GLU A 123 -7.38 5.39 -13.68
CA GLU A 123 -7.93 5.44 -12.33
C GLU A 123 -7.02 4.73 -11.32
N ILE A 124 -6.91 5.29 -10.10
CA ILE A 124 -6.26 4.64 -8.96
C ILE A 124 -7.35 4.16 -8.01
N LYS A 125 -7.30 2.89 -7.63
CA LYS A 125 -8.24 2.24 -6.70
C LYS A 125 -7.53 1.69 -5.48
N LEU A 126 -8.27 1.56 -4.40
CA LEU A 126 -7.84 0.87 -3.19
C LEU A 126 -9.05 0.35 -2.41
N ASP A 127 -8.79 -0.59 -1.52
CA ASP A 127 -9.76 -0.99 -0.50
C ASP A 127 -9.25 -0.54 0.88
N VAL A 128 -10.14 0.02 1.69
CA VAL A 128 -9.84 0.46 3.06
C VAL A 128 -10.94 0.02 4.01
N PHE A 129 -10.57 -0.46 5.18
CA PHE A 129 -11.54 -0.78 6.22
C PHE A 129 -12.16 0.52 6.78
N ALA A 130 -13.49 0.60 6.81
CA ALA A 130 -14.21 1.75 7.34
C ALA A 130 -13.83 2.08 8.79
N ALA A 131 -13.46 1.07 9.60
CA ALA A 131 -12.96 1.25 10.95
C ALA A 131 -11.58 1.96 11.01
N ASN A 132 -10.83 1.98 9.91
CA ASN A 132 -9.55 2.69 9.82
C ASN A 132 -9.77 4.16 9.42
N GLU A 133 -10.39 4.93 10.31
CA GLU A 133 -10.72 6.34 10.04
C GLU A 133 -9.51 7.18 9.64
N THR A 134 -8.33 6.88 10.20
CA THR A 134 -7.10 7.59 9.86
C THR A 134 -6.71 7.38 8.40
N ALA A 135 -6.80 6.15 7.91
CA ALA A 135 -6.53 5.84 6.51
C ALA A 135 -7.62 6.41 5.60
N CYS A 136 -8.90 6.32 5.99
CA CYS A 136 -10.01 6.92 5.23
C CYS A 136 -9.78 8.42 5.01
N LYS A 137 -9.49 9.18 6.07
CA LYS A 137 -9.18 10.61 5.97
C LYS A 137 -7.94 10.91 5.13
N PHE A 138 -6.91 10.08 5.24
CA PHE A 138 -5.70 10.22 4.41
C PHE A 138 -6.04 10.11 2.92
N TYR A 139 -6.82 9.11 2.53
CA TYR A 139 -7.20 8.93 1.12
C TYR A 139 -8.16 10.02 0.63
N GLU A 140 -9.15 10.42 1.44
CA GLU A 140 -10.06 11.53 1.13
C GLU A 140 -9.29 12.84 0.88
N ASN A 141 -8.26 13.13 1.70
CA ASN A 141 -7.40 14.31 1.52
C ASN A 141 -6.60 14.27 0.20
N HIS A 142 -6.39 13.08 -0.37
CA HIS A 142 -5.78 12.91 -1.69
C HIS A 142 -6.79 12.84 -2.84
N GLY A 143 -8.07 13.13 -2.58
CA GLY A 143 -9.12 13.19 -3.59
C GLY A 143 -9.80 11.86 -3.89
N PHE A 144 -9.55 10.81 -3.11
CA PHE A 144 -10.29 9.55 -3.24
C PHE A 144 -11.72 9.71 -2.74
N THR A 145 -12.64 9.06 -3.42
CA THR A 145 -14.07 9.04 -3.06
C THR A 145 -14.55 7.59 -2.95
N THR A 146 -15.48 7.36 -2.03
CA THR A 146 -16.07 6.02 -1.83
C THR A 146 -16.88 5.61 -3.06
N GLN A 147 -16.54 4.45 -3.64
CA GLN A 147 -17.22 3.88 -4.81
C GLN A 147 -18.27 2.83 -4.45
N ARG A 148 -18.05 2.08 -3.35
CA ARG A 148 -18.94 1.00 -2.92
C ARG A 148 -18.77 0.70 -1.43
N TYR A 149 -19.77 0.07 -0.86
CA TYR A 149 -19.74 -0.50 0.49
C TYR A 149 -19.67 -2.03 0.42
N LYS A 150 -18.79 -2.64 1.20
CA LYS A 150 -18.76 -4.07 1.47
C LYS A 150 -19.37 -4.29 2.85
N MET A 151 -20.48 -5.02 2.92
CA MET A 151 -21.21 -5.28 4.16
C MET A 151 -21.15 -6.76 4.50
N SER A 152 -21.16 -7.09 5.79
CA SER A 152 -21.19 -8.48 6.27
C SER A 152 -22.12 -8.62 7.47
N LEU A 153 -22.80 -9.78 7.56
CA LEU A 153 -23.57 -10.20 8.72
C LEU A 153 -22.91 -11.45 9.30
N LYS A 154 -22.48 -11.39 10.56
CA LYS A 154 -21.97 -12.58 11.27
C LYS A 154 -23.15 -13.41 11.77
N LEU A 155 -23.15 -14.71 11.47
CA LEU A 155 -24.20 -15.64 11.91
C LEU A 155 -23.78 -16.49 13.12
N LYS A 156 -22.49 -16.46 13.49
CA LYS A 156 -21.93 -17.15 14.67
C LYS A 156 -20.89 -16.24 15.30
#